data_63b41d6302c5bcd642bfd766925fe576
#
_entry.id   63b41d6302c5bcd642bfd766925fe576
#
_cell.length_a   1.000
_cell.length_b   1.000
_cell.length_c   1.000
_cell.angle_alpha   90.00
_cell.angle_beta   90.00
_cell.angle_gamma   90.00
#
_symmetry.space_group_name_H-M   'P 1'
#
loop_
_entity.id
_entity.type
_entity.pdbx_description
1 polymer ?
#
loop_
_entity_poly.entity_id
_entity_poly.type
_entity_poly.pdbx_seq_one_letter_code
_entity_poly.pdbx_strand_id
1 'polypeptide(L)'
;MKHLFLLSLLFLSLSLFSAEIIGKVIDVSDGDTITVLDEMDKGNFKIRLDKIDAPKRTQPFGSKAKQFLSSLIFGRQVSIRFKAVDRYGRILGVIYCDGAEINLVMVQNGYAWHYSYYDKTPAYIQAEKQARADKKGLWADPNPVNPYKFRKMKKKR
;
A
#
# COMPACT_ATOMS: atom_id res chain seq x y z
N MET A 1 -53.99 -24.16 23.16
CA MET A 1 -53.17 -22.93 23.22
C MET A 1 -51.74 -23.32 22.84
N LYS A 2 -51.32 -22.92 21.64
CA LYS A 2 -49.97 -23.25 21.14
C LYS A 2 -49.09 -22.00 21.32
N HIS A 3 -48.15 -22.06 22.26
CA HIS A 3 -47.17 -20.99 22.47
C HIS A 3 -46.10 -21.07 21.41
N LEU A 4 -46.11 -20.11 20.49
CA LEU A 4 -45.11 -19.91 19.46
C LEU A 4 -43.92 -19.16 20.10
N PHE A 5 -42.83 -19.88 20.40
CA PHE A 5 -41.56 -19.28 20.81
C PHE A 5 -40.87 -18.68 19.58
N LEU A 6 -40.92 -17.37 19.47
CA LEU A 6 -40.15 -16.62 18.46
C LEU A 6 -38.70 -16.51 18.93
N LEU A 7 -37.82 -17.36 18.39
CA LEU A 7 -36.40 -17.29 18.64
C LEU A 7 -35.81 -16.17 17.81
N SER A 8 -35.65 -14.98 18.42
CA SER A 8 -34.95 -13.84 17.81
C SER A 8 -33.47 -14.15 17.70
N LEU A 9 -33.01 -14.50 16.49
CA LEU A 9 -31.60 -14.69 16.18
C LEU A 9 -30.94 -13.31 16.06
N LEU A 10 -30.30 -12.85 17.13
CA LEU A 10 -29.51 -11.62 17.14
C LEU A 10 -28.22 -11.89 16.33
N PHE A 11 -28.19 -11.49 15.06
CA PHE A 11 -26.98 -11.47 14.28
C PHE A 11 -26.04 -10.37 14.83
N LEU A 12 -25.14 -10.77 15.70
CA LEU A 12 -24.02 -9.93 16.12
C LEU A 12 -23.06 -9.81 14.94
N SER A 13 -23.20 -8.76 14.14
CA SER A 13 -22.24 -8.43 13.09
C SER A 13 -20.90 -8.09 13.73
N LEU A 14 -19.98 -9.03 13.75
CA LEU A 14 -18.59 -8.82 14.15
C LEU A 14 -17.95 -7.94 13.08
N SER A 15 -17.99 -6.63 13.27
CA SER A 15 -17.19 -5.70 12.46
C SER A 15 -15.72 -6.04 12.68
N LEU A 16 -15.07 -6.59 11.66
CA LEU A 16 -13.62 -6.75 11.63
C LEU A 16 -13.00 -5.35 11.60
N PHE A 17 -12.74 -4.79 12.78
CA PHE A 17 -12.04 -3.52 12.92
C PHE A 17 -10.62 -3.70 12.37
N SER A 18 -10.38 -3.16 11.18
CA SER A 18 -9.03 -2.82 10.74
C SER A 18 -8.58 -1.65 11.60
N ALA A 19 -7.43 -1.76 12.24
CA ALA A 19 -6.85 -0.63 12.98
C ALA A 19 -6.55 0.51 11.99
N GLU A 20 -6.76 1.75 12.43
CA GLU A 20 -6.57 2.96 11.61
C GLU A 20 -5.65 3.94 12.34
N ILE A 21 -4.71 4.51 11.61
CA ILE A 21 -3.86 5.62 12.06
C ILE A 21 -4.19 6.83 11.18
N ILE A 22 -4.38 7.98 11.81
CA ILE A 22 -4.55 9.27 11.12
C ILE A 22 -3.34 10.14 11.47
N GLY A 23 -2.62 10.63 10.46
CA GLY A 23 -1.44 11.43 10.72
C GLY A 23 -0.88 12.12 9.49
N LYS A 24 0.13 12.95 9.71
CA LYS A 24 0.81 13.71 8.67
C LYS A 24 2.01 12.96 8.13
N VAL A 25 2.15 12.87 6.82
CA VAL A 25 3.33 12.30 6.17
C VAL A 25 4.51 13.25 6.33
N ILE A 26 5.55 12.81 7.03
CA ILE A 26 6.76 13.62 7.33
C ILE A 26 8.00 13.14 6.58
N ASP A 27 7.99 11.92 6.02
CA ASP A 27 9.06 11.40 5.16
C ASP A 27 8.50 10.41 4.14
N VAL A 28 9.12 10.38 2.96
CA VAL A 28 8.93 9.34 1.93
C VAL A 28 10.29 8.73 1.67
N SER A 29 10.53 7.53 2.20
CA SER A 29 11.84 6.85 2.10
C SER A 29 12.06 6.20 0.74
N ASP A 30 11.03 5.52 0.22
CA ASP A 30 10.99 4.81 -1.07
C ASP A 30 9.62 4.99 -1.72
N GLY A 31 9.42 4.47 -2.93
CA GLY A 31 8.14 4.46 -3.62
C GLY A 31 7.04 3.61 -2.96
N ASP A 32 7.34 2.97 -1.84
CA ASP A 32 6.41 2.15 -1.07
C ASP A 32 6.61 2.22 0.45
N THR A 33 7.39 3.20 0.94
CA THR A 33 7.70 3.33 2.36
C THR A 33 7.69 4.80 2.78
N ILE A 34 6.90 5.11 3.80
CA ILE A 34 6.75 6.46 4.35
C ILE A 34 6.90 6.47 5.86
N THR A 35 7.06 7.66 6.43
CA THR A 35 6.95 7.90 7.87
C THR A 35 5.80 8.88 8.12
N VAL A 36 4.94 8.52 9.06
CA VAL A 36 3.77 9.33 9.45
C VAL A 36 3.90 9.73 10.91
N LEU A 37 3.68 10.99 11.20
CA LEU A 37 3.49 11.50 12.55
C LEU A 37 2.01 11.35 12.91
N ASP A 38 1.73 10.49 13.90
CA ASP A 38 0.38 10.31 14.42
C ASP A 38 -0.10 11.57 15.14
N GLU A 39 -1.31 11.99 14.86
CA GLU A 39 -1.89 13.19 15.49
C GLU A 39 -2.28 12.98 16.96
N MET A 40 -2.67 11.75 17.31
CA MET A 40 -3.13 11.40 18.65
C MET A 40 -1.94 11.16 19.60
N ASP A 41 -1.10 10.19 19.27
CA ASP A 41 -0.02 9.73 20.15
C ASP A 41 1.29 10.50 19.96
N LYS A 42 1.36 11.39 18.93
CA LYS A 42 2.58 12.14 18.54
C LYS A 42 3.79 11.23 18.26
N GLY A 43 3.53 9.94 18.03
CA GLY A 43 4.54 8.97 17.64
C GLY A 43 4.82 8.98 16.13
N ASN A 44 6.03 8.57 15.76
CA ASN A 44 6.39 8.37 14.35
C ASN A 44 6.22 6.90 13.98
N PHE A 45 5.38 6.62 12.99
CA PHE A 45 5.17 5.28 12.48
C PHE A 45 5.76 5.11 11.09
N LYS A 46 6.55 4.06 10.91
CA LYS A 46 7.04 3.68 9.59
C LYS A 46 6.05 2.75 8.91
N ILE A 47 5.51 3.20 7.79
CA ILE A 47 4.47 2.51 7.03
C ILE A 47 5.07 1.93 5.76
N ARG A 48 4.86 0.64 5.52
CA ARG A 48 5.10 -0.04 4.25
C ARG A 48 3.75 -0.15 3.54
N LEU A 49 3.65 0.46 2.36
CA LEU A 49 2.44 0.36 1.55
C LEU A 49 2.17 -1.12 1.22
N ASP A 50 1.05 -1.64 1.69
CA ASP A 50 0.64 -3.03 1.47
C ASP A 50 0.23 -3.28 0.01
N LYS A 51 0.20 -4.54 -0.41
CA LYS A 51 -0.21 -5.04 -1.74
C LYS A 51 0.68 -4.62 -2.91
N ILE A 52 1.64 -3.73 -2.73
CA ILE A 52 2.51 -3.22 -3.80
C ILE A 52 3.99 -3.44 -3.49
N ASP A 53 4.81 -3.41 -4.53
CA ASP A 53 6.27 -3.45 -4.41
C ASP A 53 6.87 -2.46 -5.42
N ALA A 54 7.41 -1.35 -4.91
CA ALA A 54 7.99 -0.31 -5.75
C ALA A 54 9.49 -0.56 -6.00
N PRO A 55 10.04 -0.09 -7.13
CA PRO A 55 11.47 -0.11 -7.38
C PRO A 55 12.23 0.57 -6.24
N LYS A 56 13.32 -0.07 -5.78
CA LYS A 56 14.14 0.48 -4.69
C LYS A 56 14.96 1.68 -5.17
N ARG A 57 15.33 2.58 -4.26
CA ARG A 57 16.03 3.83 -4.59
C ARG A 57 17.25 3.64 -5.50
N THR A 58 17.98 2.52 -5.35
CA THR A 58 19.16 2.17 -6.18
C THR A 58 18.83 1.36 -7.42
N GLN A 59 17.55 1.09 -7.66
CA GLN A 59 17.06 0.38 -8.84
C GLN A 59 16.63 1.39 -9.91
N PRO A 60 16.73 1.04 -11.21
CA PRO A 60 16.13 1.85 -12.26
C PRO A 60 14.68 2.17 -11.93
N PHE A 61 14.26 3.42 -12.14
CA PHE A 61 12.95 3.96 -11.82
C PHE A 61 12.65 4.20 -10.31
N GLY A 62 13.52 3.80 -9.39
CA GLY A 62 13.28 3.92 -7.95
C GLY A 62 13.12 5.36 -7.48
N SER A 63 13.97 6.28 -7.97
CA SER A 63 13.85 7.72 -7.63
C SER A 63 12.55 8.32 -8.17
N LYS A 64 12.11 7.94 -9.38
CA LYS A 64 10.83 8.39 -9.95
C LYS A 64 9.64 7.88 -9.14
N ALA A 65 9.67 6.62 -8.70
CA ALA A 65 8.62 6.05 -7.84
C ALA A 65 8.51 6.81 -6.50
N LYS A 66 9.65 7.09 -5.85
CA LYS A 66 9.71 7.91 -4.64
C LYS A 66 9.14 9.31 -4.86
N GLN A 67 9.57 10.00 -5.93
CA GLN A 67 9.11 11.35 -6.26
C GLN A 67 7.60 11.39 -6.51
N PHE A 68 7.07 10.42 -7.25
CA PHE A 68 5.64 10.34 -7.52
C PHE A 68 4.84 10.14 -6.23
N LEU A 69 5.23 9.19 -5.36
CA LEU A 69 4.58 9.02 -4.07
C LEU A 69 4.65 10.30 -3.23
N SER A 70 5.82 10.94 -3.19
CA SER A 70 6.01 12.20 -2.47
C SER A 70 5.08 13.32 -2.99
N SER A 71 4.93 13.45 -4.30
CA SER A 71 4.02 14.45 -4.89
C SER A 71 2.55 14.24 -4.52
N LEU A 72 2.17 13.00 -4.23
CA LEU A 72 0.80 12.67 -3.84
C LEU A 72 0.49 12.99 -2.37
N ILE A 73 1.45 12.73 -1.46
CA ILE A 73 1.12 12.68 -0.02
C ILE A 73 2.11 13.38 0.91
N PHE A 74 3.28 13.83 0.47
CA PHE A 74 4.24 14.48 1.37
C PHE A 74 3.65 15.74 2.01
N GLY A 75 3.77 15.85 3.34
CA GLY A 75 3.23 16.96 4.12
C GLY A 75 1.71 16.95 4.30
N ARG A 76 1.00 15.97 3.72
CA ARG A 76 -0.46 15.86 3.80
C ARG A 76 -0.89 14.95 4.95
N GLN A 77 -2.12 15.14 5.40
CA GLN A 77 -2.79 14.22 6.30
C GLN A 77 -3.29 13.00 5.52
N VAL A 78 -3.09 11.83 6.09
CA VAL A 78 -3.53 10.55 5.51
C VAL A 78 -4.19 9.69 6.56
N SER A 79 -5.08 8.79 6.13
CA SER A 79 -5.53 7.69 6.97
C SER A 79 -4.89 6.38 6.49
N ILE A 80 -4.47 5.53 7.42
CA ILE A 80 -3.81 4.26 7.16
C ILE A 80 -4.63 3.15 7.79
N ARG A 81 -5.19 2.27 6.97
CA ARG A 81 -5.83 1.02 7.44
C ARG A 81 -4.83 -0.10 7.39
N PHE A 82 -4.67 -0.80 8.51
CA PHE A 82 -3.66 -1.86 8.61
C PHE A 82 -4.15 -3.06 9.42
N LYS A 83 -3.52 -4.23 9.19
CA LYS A 83 -3.82 -5.51 9.87
C LYS A 83 -2.57 -6.19 10.42
N ALA A 84 -1.39 -5.75 10.04
CA ALA A 84 -0.15 -6.42 10.36
C ALA A 84 1.03 -5.45 10.50
N VAL A 85 2.03 -5.92 11.21
CA VAL A 85 3.37 -5.31 11.30
C VAL A 85 4.36 -6.33 10.74
N ASP A 86 5.29 -5.89 9.93
CA ASP A 86 6.29 -6.78 9.36
C ASP A 86 7.44 -7.07 10.35
N ARG A 87 8.31 -8.02 9.98
CA ARG A 87 9.47 -8.40 10.81
C ARG A 87 10.49 -7.28 11.07
N TYR A 88 10.37 -6.15 10.37
CA TYR A 88 11.21 -4.96 10.55
C TYR A 88 10.52 -3.87 11.38
N GLY A 89 9.34 -4.16 11.96
CA GLY A 89 8.57 -3.21 12.76
C GLY A 89 7.80 -2.17 11.94
N ARG A 90 7.67 -2.36 10.60
CA ARG A 90 6.88 -1.46 9.76
C ARG A 90 5.43 -1.92 9.71
N ILE A 91 4.52 -0.98 9.81
CA ILE A 91 3.10 -1.22 9.65
C ILE A 91 2.81 -1.49 8.17
N LEU A 92 2.16 -2.60 7.85
CA LEU A 92 1.67 -2.92 6.50
C LEU A 92 0.30 -2.27 6.33
N GLY A 93 0.24 -1.18 5.55
CA GLY A 93 -0.96 -0.35 5.49
C GLY A 93 -1.40 0.02 4.08
N VAL A 94 -2.72 0.18 3.95
CA VAL A 94 -3.36 0.82 2.80
C VAL A 94 -3.63 2.27 3.16
N ILE A 95 -3.11 3.18 2.36
CA ILE A 95 -3.10 4.62 2.62
C ILE A 95 -4.20 5.30 1.82
N TYR A 96 -4.96 6.15 2.49
CA TYR A 96 -5.97 7.00 1.87
C TYR A 96 -5.62 8.47 2.07
N CYS A 97 -5.69 9.23 0.99
CA CYS A 97 -5.50 10.68 0.99
C CYS A 97 -6.58 11.31 0.11
N ASP A 98 -7.37 12.23 0.66
CA ASP A 98 -8.52 12.88 -0.02
C ASP A 98 -9.44 11.88 -0.74
N GLY A 99 -9.75 10.77 -0.09
CA GLY A 99 -10.62 9.72 -0.62
C GLY A 99 -9.97 8.77 -1.64
N ALA A 100 -8.74 9.03 -2.08
CA ALA A 100 -8.01 8.16 -3.00
C ALA A 100 -7.19 7.10 -2.25
N GLU A 101 -7.23 5.86 -2.72
CA GLU A 101 -6.36 4.76 -2.26
C GLU A 101 -4.99 4.88 -2.94
N ILE A 102 -4.02 5.41 -2.23
CA ILE A 102 -2.70 5.77 -2.77
C ILE A 102 -1.92 4.54 -3.26
N ASN A 103 -2.01 3.43 -2.56
CA ASN A 103 -1.39 2.16 -2.97
C ASN A 103 -1.85 1.76 -4.39
N LEU A 104 -3.15 1.85 -4.65
CA LEU A 104 -3.72 1.54 -5.96
C LEU A 104 -3.29 2.57 -7.02
N VAL A 105 -3.27 3.87 -6.67
CA VAL A 105 -2.82 4.95 -7.57
C VAL A 105 -1.38 4.72 -8.03
N MET A 106 -0.50 4.23 -7.15
CA MET A 106 0.89 3.88 -7.52
C MET A 106 0.94 2.81 -8.62
N VAL A 107 0.10 1.78 -8.54
CA VAL A 107 0.03 0.71 -9.55
C VAL A 107 -0.62 1.20 -10.85
N GLN A 108 -1.73 1.94 -10.76
CA GLN A 108 -2.46 2.50 -11.90
C GLN A 108 -1.59 3.39 -12.81
N ASN A 109 -0.62 4.08 -12.20
CA ASN A 109 0.29 4.98 -12.91
C ASN A 109 1.65 4.35 -13.24
N GLY A 110 1.85 3.06 -12.94
CA GLY A 110 3.07 2.33 -13.25
C GLY A 110 4.28 2.74 -12.41
N TYR A 111 4.07 3.16 -11.16
CA TYR A 111 5.15 3.48 -10.22
C TYR A 111 5.43 2.39 -9.20
N ALA A 112 4.59 1.35 -9.16
CA ALA A 112 4.79 0.14 -8.37
C ALA A 112 4.24 -1.09 -9.09
N TRP A 113 4.80 -2.24 -8.77
CA TRP A 113 4.25 -3.55 -9.14
C TRP A 113 3.15 -3.91 -8.15
N HIS A 114 2.09 -4.60 -8.60
CA HIS A 114 1.21 -5.33 -7.71
C HIS A 114 1.98 -6.51 -7.09
N TYR A 115 1.93 -6.65 -5.76
CA TYR A 115 2.65 -7.73 -5.08
C TYR A 115 1.82 -9.03 -5.08
N SER A 116 1.61 -9.56 -6.26
CA SER A 116 0.71 -10.68 -6.57
C SER A 116 0.99 -11.98 -5.80
N TYR A 117 2.19 -12.12 -5.20
CA TYR A 117 2.49 -13.27 -4.35
C TYR A 117 1.66 -13.28 -3.07
N TYR A 118 1.44 -12.11 -2.46
CA TYR A 118 0.73 -11.97 -1.19
C TYR A 118 -0.69 -11.42 -1.32
N ASP A 119 -1.01 -10.75 -2.42
CA ASP A 119 -2.31 -10.11 -2.62
C ASP A 119 -2.98 -10.58 -3.91
N LYS A 120 -4.29 -10.81 -3.85
CA LYS A 120 -5.11 -11.25 -5.00
C LYS A 120 -6.28 -10.30 -5.25
N THR A 121 -6.23 -9.09 -4.73
CA THR A 121 -7.28 -8.08 -4.91
C THR A 121 -7.47 -7.76 -6.40
N PRO A 122 -8.66 -7.98 -6.98
CA PRO A 122 -8.89 -7.82 -8.42
C PRO A 122 -8.55 -6.43 -8.95
N ALA A 123 -8.81 -5.37 -8.16
CA ALA A 123 -8.53 -3.99 -8.54
C ALA A 123 -7.03 -3.76 -8.82
N TYR A 124 -6.13 -4.34 -8.02
CA TYR A 124 -4.68 -4.22 -8.22
C TYR A 124 -4.20 -5.03 -9.43
N ILE A 125 -4.76 -6.23 -9.63
CA ILE A 125 -4.47 -7.07 -10.81
C ILE A 125 -4.85 -6.31 -12.08
N GLN A 126 -6.04 -5.75 -12.12
CA GLN A 126 -6.53 -4.99 -13.28
C GLN A 126 -5.74 -3.70 -13.50
N ALA A 127 -5.40 -2.99 -12.43
CA ALA A 127 -4.61 -1.76 -12.49
C ALA A 127 -3.23 -2.01 -13.10
N GLU A 128 -2.51 -3.05 -12.67
CA GLU A 128 -1.22 -3.41 -13.23
C GLU A 128 -1.35 -3.82 -14.69
N LYS A 129 -2.35 -4.66 -15.03
CA LYS A 129 -2.60 -5.07 -16.42
C LYS A 129 -2.81 -3.87 -17.33
N GLN A 130 -3.62 -2.90 -16.90
CA GLN A 130 -3.88 -1.68 -17.67
C GLN A 130 -2.65 -0.79 -17.79
N ALA A 131 -1.92 -0.57 -16.69
CA ALA A 131 -0.70 0.23 -16.70
C ALA A 131 0.37 -0.35 -17.65
N ARG A 132 0.49 -1.67 -17.72
CA ARG A 132 1.38 -2.38 -18.66
C ARG A 132 0.94 -2.19 -20.11
N ALA A 133 -0.35 -2.34 -20.41
CA ALA A 133 -0.91 -2.15 -21.75
C ALA A 133 -0.68 -0.71 -22.26
N ASP A 134 -0.84 0.26 -21.38
CA ASP A 134 -0.66 1.69 -21.67
C ASP A 134 0.81 2.15 -21.61
N LYS A 135 1.75 1.24 -21.29
CA LYS A 135 3.18 1.54 -21.09
C LYS A 135 3.43 2.70 -20.12
N LYS A 136 2.62 2.79 -19.05
CA LYS A 136 2.74 3.84 -18.04
C LYS A 136 3.96 3.63 -17.14
N GLY A 137 4.61 4.73 -16.78
CA GLY A 137 5.68 4.74 -15.79
C GLY A 137 6.80 3.75 -16.11
N LEU A 138 7.09 2.82 -15.19
CA LEU A 138 8.12 1.79 -15.34
C LEU A 138 7.85 0.82 -16.51
N TRP A 139 6.59 0.71 -16.97
CA TRP A 139 6.20 -0.17 -18.07
C TRP A 139 6.54 0.38 -19.46
N ALA A 140 7.02 1.64 -19.53
CA ALA A 140 7.62 2.17 -20.75
C ALA A 140 8.97 1.52 -21.08
N ASP A 141 9.66 0.96 -20.07
CA ASP A 141 10.85 0.15 -20.26
C ASP A 141 10.44 -1.23 -20.83
N PRO A 142 11.05 -1.70 -21.93
CA PRO A 142 10.77 -3.03 -22.48
C PRO A 142 11.17 -4.17 -21.53
N ASN A 143 12.09 -3.93 -20.59
CA ASN A 143 12.60 -4.91 -19.65
C ASN A 143 12.58 -4.41 -18.20
N PRO A 144 11.42 -4.09 -17.63
CA PRO A 144 11.34 -3.55 -16.29
C PRO A 144 11.80 -4.58 -15.25
N VAL A 145 12.68 -4.18 -14.36
CA VAL A 145 13.23 -5.06 -13.34
C VAL A 145 12.29 -5.17 -12.14
N ASN A 146 11.82 -6.38 -11.84
CA ASN A 146 10.98 -6.63 -10.69
C ASN A 146 11.76 -6.38 -9.37
N PRO A 147 11.21 -5.61 -8.42
CA PRO A 147 11.91 -5.24 -7.17
C PRO A 147 12.33 -6.43 -6.32
N TYR A 148 11.52 -7.49 -6.27
CA TYR A 148 11.86 -8.71 -5.54
C TYR A 148 13.08 -9.42 -6.17
N LYS A 149 13.12 -9.55 -7.51
CA LYS A 149 14.26 -10.12 -8.22
C LYS A 149 15.53 -9.28 -8.01
N PHE A 150 15.40 -7.95 -8.07
CA PHE A 150 16.50 -7.02 -7.82
C PHE A 150 17.13 -7.22 -6.43
N ARG A 151 16.32 -7.34 -5.38
CA ARG A 151 16.79 -7.60 -4.02
C ARG A 151 17.52 -8.94 -3.90
N LYS A 152 17.06 -9.99 -4.61
CA LYS A 152 17.74 -11.30 -4.63
C LYS A 152 19.11 -11.25 -5.32
N MET A 153 19.23 -10.51 -6.41
CA MET A 153 20.51 -10.34 -7.11
C MET A 153 21.56 -9.64 -6.24
N LYS A 154 21.17 -8.62 -5.47
CA LYS A 154 22.09 -7.91 -4.55
C LYS A 154 22.58 -8.77 -3.38
N LYS A 155 21.79 -9.74 -2.92
CA LYS A 155 22.21 -10.63 -1.81
C LYS A 155 23.24 -11.69 -2.23
N LYS A 156 23.42 -11.91 -3.53
CA LYS A 156 24.35 -12.89 -4.08
C LYS A 156 25.74 -12.32 -4.41
N ARG A 157 25.91 -11.01 -4.26
CA ARG A 157 27.18 -10.29 -4.38
C ARG A 157 27.74 -9.94 -3.01
#